data_77a330947b543961e07294f2f1068523
#
_entry.id   77a330947b543961e07294f2f1068523
#
_cell.length_a   1.000
_cell.length_b   1.000
_cell.length_c   1.000
_cell.angle_alpha   90.00
_cell.angle_beta   90.00
_cell.angle_gamma   90.00
#
_symmetry.space_group_name_H-M   'P 1'
#
loop_
_entity.id
_entity.type
_entity.pdbx_description
1 polymer ?
#
loop_
_entity_poly.entity_id
_entity_poly.type
_entity_poly.pdbx_seq_one_letter_code
_entity_poly.pdbx_strand_id
1 'polypeptide(L)'
;VRCGASTRQTGEIMRFYRPLGQISALTFDLDDTLYDNRPVIDRTLHESLSFVRSYHPSLSQFDASELNRLRQTLLASEPEIYHDVTEWRRRALELGMINAGLSAAMAKTGAEEAMANFAHWRSLIDVPQETHDTLAQLAEKWPLVAITNGNAQPELFGLSDYFRFVLRAGPDGRSKPFADMYHLAAERLALPLGQILHVGDDLTTDVQNLP
;
A
#
# COMPACT_ATOMS: atom_id res chain seq x y z
N VAL A 1 22.03 6.48 -52.17
CA VAL A 1 22.46 6.67 -50.77
C VAL A 1 21.23 6.95 -49.95
N ARG A 2 20.71 5.95 -49.20
CA ARG A 2 19.60 6.12 -48.27
C ARG A 2 20.17 6.20 -46.88
N CYS A 3 19.98 7.35 -46.24
CA CYS A 3 20.27 7.57 -44.84
C CYS A 3 19.24 6.86 -43.99
N GLY A 4 19.60 5.80 -43.28
CA GLY A 4 18.77 5.15 -42.31
C GLY A 4 18.67 6.00 -41.03
N ALA A 5 17.50 6.43 -40.66
CA ALA A 5 17.23 7.06 -39.38
C ALA A 5 17.37 6.00 -38.27
N SER A 6 18.46 6.10 -37.51
CA SER A 6 18.63 5.36 -36.27
C SER A 6 17.72 5.97 -35.23
N THR A 7 16.64 5.27 -34.87
CA THR A 7 15.87 5.52 -33.66
C THR A 7 16.79 5.26 -32.47
N ARG A 8 17.32 6.31 -31.85
CA ARG A 8 17.97 6.22 -30.57
C ARG A 8 16.88 5.86 -29.55
N GLN A 9 16.88 4.61 -29.09
CA GLN A 9 16.31 4.28 -27.80
C GLN A 9 17.09 5.10 -26.76
N THR A 10 16.43 6.06 -26.16
CA THR A 10 16.91 6.73 -24.94
C THR A 10 16.77 5.70 -23.82
N GLY A 11 17.70 4.76 -23.72
CA GLY A 11 17.84 3.93 -22.53
C GLY A 11 18.10 4.84 -21.35
N GLU A 12 17.20 4.88 -20.41
CA GLU A 12 17.46 5.52 -19.12
C GLU A 12 18.70 4.87 -18.53
N ILE A 13 19.73 5.69 -18.25
CA ILE A 13 20.99 5.19 -17.71
C ILE A 13 20.75 4.91 -16.24
N MET A 14 20.74 3.63 -15.86
CA MET A 14 20.70 3.21 -14.47
C MET A 14 21.88 3.83 -13.71
N ARG A 15 21.61 4.53 -12.60
CA ARG A 15 22.61 5.19 -11.77
C ARG A 15 22.79 4.42 -10.48
N PHE A 16 24.02 4.02 -10.20
CA PHE A 16 24.37 3.38 -8.92
C PHE A 16 25.00 4.44 -8.01
N TYR A 17 24.36 4.68 -6.86
CA TYR A 17 24.87 5.60 -5.84
C TYR A 17 25.71 4.88 -4.78
N ARG A 18 25.60 3.57 -4.69
CA ARG A 18 26.40 2.68 -3.83
C ARG A 18 26.74 1.41 -4.60
N PRO A 19 27.89 0.78 -4.32
CA PRO A 19 28.18 -0.56 -4.84
C PRO A 19 27.11 -1.56 -4.35
N LEU A 20 26.58 -2.36 -5.24
CA LEU A 20 25.73 -3.49 -4.85
C LEU A 20 26.62 -4.61 -4.35
N GLY A 21 26.34 -5.11 -3.14
CA GLY A 21 26.90 -6.34 -2.62
C GLY A 21 26.22 -7.58 -3.22
N GLN A 22 26.40 -8.71 -2.56
CA GLN A 22 25.65 -9.91 -2.92
C GLN A 22 24.15 -9.72 -2.57
N ILE A 23 23.26 -9.88 -3.54
CA ILE A 23 21.82 -9.85 -3.35
C ILE A 23 21.30 -11.28 -3.24
N SER A 24 20.59 -11.57 -2.16
CA SER A 24 20.03 -12.87 -1.85
C SER A 24 18.50 -12.88 -1.78
N ALA A 25 17.86 -11.71 -1.70
CA ALA A 25 16.41 -11.54 -1.74
C ALA A 25 16.03 -10.14 -2.24
N LEU A 26 14.78 -10.01 -2.69
CA LEU A 26 14.20 -8.73 -3.08
C LEU A 26 12.96 -8.43 -2.26
N THR A 27 12.79 -7.17 -1.87
CA THR A 27 11.54 -6.67 -1.32
C THR A 27 10.96 -5.60 -2.22
N PHE A 28 9.64 -5.53 -2.33
CA PHE A 28 8.93 -4.61 -3.20
C PHE A 28 7.89 -3.81 -2.42
N ASP A 29 7.84 -2.51 -2.66
CA ASP A 29 6.61 -1.78 -2.47
C ASP A 29 5.56 -2.23 -3.50
N LEU A 30 4.30 -1.91 -3.28
CA LEU A 30 3.20 -2.32 -4.16
C LEU A 30 2.66 -1.15 -4.98
N ASP A 31 2.09 -0.15 -4.30
CA ASP A 31 1.38 0.98 -4.91
C ASP A 31 2.37 1.86 -5.70
N ASP A 32 2.04 2.17 -6.95
CA ASP A 32 2.86 2.97 -7.88
C ASP A 32 4.26 2.38 -8.19
N THR A 33 4.60 1.22 -7.59
CA THR A 33 5.79 0.43 -7.92
C THR A 33 5.46 -0.71 -8.88
N LEU A 34 4.41 -1.49 -8.61
CA LEU A 34 4.04 -2.67 -9.41
C LEU A 34 2.82 -2.44 -10.30
N TYR A 35 2.06 -1.41 -10.05
CA TYR A 35 0.87 -0.97 -10.81
C TYR A 35 0.58 0.50 -10.54
N ASP A 36 -0.15 1.16 -11.46
CA ASP A 36 -0.65 2.52 -11.26
C ASP A 36 -1.79 2.49 -10.22
N ASN A 37 -1.52 3.02 -9.03
CA ASN A 37 -2.47 3.07 -7.93
C ASN A 37 -3.51 4.20 -8.07
N ARG A 38 -3.20 5.28 -8.79
CA ARG A 38 -4.03 6.48 -8.84
C ARG A 38 -5.48 6.22 -9.29
N PRO A 39 -5.74 5.52 -10.40
CA PRO A 39 -7.12 5.25 -10.83
C PRO A 39 -7.90 4.42 -9.83
N VAL A 40 -7.22 3.50 -9.15
CA VAL A 40 -7.82 2.59 -8.16
C VAL A 40 -8.20 3.35 -6.91
N ILE A 41 -7.28 4.17 -6.37
CA ILE A 41 -7.55 4.90 -5.13
C ILE A 41 -8.62 5.98 -5.31
N ASP A 42 -8.63 6.69 -6.44
CA ASP A 42 -9.64 7.70 -6.75
C ASP A 42 -11.04 7.08 -6.80
N ARG A 43 -11.20 5.96 -7.52
CA ARG A 43 -12.46 5.20 -7.55
C ARG A 43 -12.84 4.66 -6.17
N THR A 44 -11.90 4.07 -5.45
CA THR A 44 -12.13 3.51 -4.11
C THR A 44 -12.64 4.58 -3.14
N LEU A 45 -12.05 5.76 -3.15
CA LEU A 45 -12.48 6.88 -2.30
C LEU A 45 -13.90 7.34 -2.65
N HIS A 46 -14.20 7.46 -3.95
CA HIS A 46 -15.53 7.84 -4.42
C HIS A 46 -16.60 6.83 -3.98
N GLU A 47 -16.41 5.56 -4.27
CA GLU A 47 -17.38 4.49 -4.00
C GLU A 47 -17.55 4.23 -2.50
N SER A 48 -16.45 4.26 -1.75
CA SER A 48 -16.49 4.12 -0.29
C SER A 48 -17.27 5.24 0.39
N LEU A 49 -17.10 6.51 -0.04
CA LEU A 49 -17.90 7.62 0.49
C LEU A 49 -19.35 7.54 0.06
N SER A 50 -19.64 7.07 -1.15
CA SER A 50 -21.00 6.81 -1.62
C SER A 50 -21.69 5.77 -0.74
N PHE A 51 -21.01 4.67 -0.41
CA PHE A 51 -21.49 3.65 0.52
C PHE A 51 -21.82 4.25 1.89
N VAL A 52 -20.89 5.01 2.49
CA VAL A 52 -21.11 5.62 3.82
C VAL A 52 -22.33 6.54 3.81
N ARG A 53 -22.50 7.37 2.77
CA ARG A 53 -23.68 8.26 2.64
C ARG A 53 -25.00 7.50 2.53
N SER A 54 -24.99 6.33 1.91
CA SER A 54 -26.17 5.50 1.74
C SER A 54 -26.52 4.64 2.96
N TYR A 55 -25.58 4.47 3.89
CA TYR A 55 -25.72 3.58 5.03
C TYR A 55 -26.81 4.02 6.00
N HIS A 56 -26.94 5.33 6.26
CA HIS A 56 -27.94 5.88 7.12
C HIS A 56 -28.30 7.32 6.71
N PRO A 57 -29.58 7.79 6.81
CA PRO A 57 -29.97 9.14 6.41
C PRO A 57 -29.14 10.26 7.06
N SER A 58 -28.74 10.11 8.32
CA SER A 58 -27.90 11.10 9.02
C SER A 58 -26.49 11.23 8.45
N LEU A 59 -26.05 10.29 7.63
CA LEU A 59 -24.73 10.31 6.96
C LEU A 59 -24.79 10.86 5.53
N SER A 60 -25.94 11.33 5.06
CA SER A 60 -26.14 11.80 3.68
C SER A 60 -25.17 12.92 3.24
N GLN A 61 -24.65 13.69 4.19
CA GLN A 61 -23.68 14.77 3.96
C GLN A 61 -22.23 14.38 4.34
N PHE A 62 -21.99 13.12 4.70
CA PHE A 62 -20.64 12.67 5.04
C PHE A 62 -19.73 12.74 3.82
N ASP A 63 -18.58 13.40 3.93
CA ASP A 63 -17.67 13.63 2.84
C ASP A 63 -16.19 13.37 3.21
N ALA A 64 -15.30 13.56 2.24
CA ALA A 64 -13.87 13.36 2.42
C ALA A 64 -13.26 14.36 3.43
N SER A 65 -13.82 15.58 3.52
CA SER A 65 -13.35 16.60 4.46
C SER A 65 -13.66 16.19 5.89
N GLU A 66 -14.87 15.72 6.13
CA GLU A 66 -15.28 15.21 7.45
C GLU A 66 -14.45 13.97 7.86
N LEU A 67 -14.27 13.01 6.95
CA LEU A 67 -13.42 11.86 7.22
C LEU A 67 -11.99 12.27 7.59
N ASN A 68 -11.43 13.24 6.85
CA ASN A 68 -10.08 13.71 7.13
C ASN A 68 -10.01 14.44 8.48
N ARG A 69 -11.00 15.27 8.81
CA ARG A 69 -11.11 15.94 10.12
C ARG A 69 -11.12 14.93 11.28
N LEU A 70 -11.90 13.85 11.14
CA LEU A 70 -11.98 12.78 12.14
C LEU A 70 -10.64 12.03 12.27
N ARG A 71 -9.97 11.76 11.16
CA ARG A 71 -8.62 11.18 11.17
C ARG A 71 -7.63 12.07 11.93
N GLN A 72 -7.65 13.39 11.69
CA GLN A 72 -6.79 14.31 12.41
C GLN A 72 -7.11 14.35 13.91
N THR A 73 -8.38 14.25 14.29
CA THR A 73 -8.80 14.16 15.70
C THR A 73 -8.21 12.92 16.37
N LEU A 74 -8.28 11.77 15.72
CA LEU A 74 -7.68 10.53 16.22
C LEU A 74 -6.16 10.62 16.31
N LEU A 75 -5.51 11.18 15.29
CA LEU A 75 -4.07 11.36 15.27
C LEU A 75 -3.57 12.25 16.42
N ALA A 76 -4.32 13.29 16.79
CA ALA A 76 -3.97 14.17 17.90
C ALA A 76 -4.01 13.46 19.26
N SER A 77 -4.88 12.47 19.44
CA SER A 77 -4.99 11.68 20.66
C SER A 77 -4.11 10.42 20.67
N GLU A 78 -3.86 9.85 19.49
CA GLU A 78 -3.10 8.63 19.30
C GLU A 78 -2.12 8.79 18.12
N PRO A 79 -0.96 9.41 18.33
CA PRO A 79 -0.03 9.71 17.23
C PRO A 79 0.44 8.48 16.43
N GLU A 80 0.55 7.32 17.04
CA GLU A 80 1.02 6.10 16.39
C GLU A 80 -0.03 5.46 15.44
N ILE A 81 -1.30 5.91 15.50
CA ILE A 81 -2.38 5.32 14.68
C ILE A 81 -2.12 5.47 13.17
N TYR A 82 -1.32 6.46 12.75
CA TYR A 82 -1.02 6.67 11.34
C TYR A 82 -0.22 5.52 10.71
N HIS A 83 0.42 4.69 11.51
CA HIS A 83 1.12 3.52 11.03
C HIS A 83 0.18 2.43 10.53
N ASP A 84 -1.06 2.38 11.03
CA ASP A 84 -2.10 1.47 10.54
C ASP A 84 -3.21 2.26 9.83
N VAL A 85 -3.03 2.48 8.54
CA VAL A 85 -3.98 3.26 7.72
C VAL A 85 -5.37 2.63 7.66
N THR A 86 -5.45 1.31 7.83
CA THR A 86 -6.72 0.56 7.83
C THR A 86 -7.49 0.82 9.12
N GLU A 87 -6.85 0.62 10.25
CA GLU A 87 -7.47 0.87 11.56
C GLU A 87 -7.76 2.36 11.76
N TRP A 88 -6.88 3.24 11.32
CA TRP A 88 -7.12 4.69 11.36
C TRP A 88 -8.38 5.10 10.59
N ARG A 89 -8.56 4.54 9.39
CA ARG A 89 -9.76 4.80 8.58
C ARG A 89 -11.00 4.21 9.22
N ARG A 90 -10.95 2.96 9.69
CA ARG A 90 -12.06 2.28 10.35
C ARG A 90 -12.56 3.07 11.56
N ARG A 91 -11.66 3.47 12.44
CA ARG A 91 -12.00 4.25 13.65
C ARG A 91 -12.55 5.64 13.32
N ALA A 92 -12.02 6.29 12.28
CA ALA A 92 -12.55 7.57 11.84
C ALA A 92 -14.00 7.44 11.32
N LEU A 93 -14.31 6.38 10.58
CA LEU A 93 -15.67 6.07 10.13
C LEU A 93 -16.60 5.78 11.30
N GLU A 94 -16.19 4.94 12.25
CA GLU A 94 -16.97 4.63 13.45
C GLU A 94 -17.27 5.90 14.26
N LEU A 95 -16.28 6.74 14.49
CA LEU A 95 -16.43 8.03 15.18
C LEU A 95 -17.40 8.96 14.44
N GLY A 96 -17.30 9.02 13.12
CA GLY A 96 -18.20 9.83 12.29
C GLY A 96 -19.66 9.36 12.38
N MET A 97 -19.89 8.06 12.41
CA MET A 97 -21.20 7.46 12.57
C MET A 97 -21.80 7.74 13.97
N ILE A 98 -20.97 7.65 15.02
CA ILE A 98 -21.38 8.02 16.38
C ILE A 98 -21.76 9.52 16.44
N ASN A 99 -20.95 10.39 15.86
CA ASN A 99 -21.23 11.82 15.82
C ASN A 99 -22.51 12.16 15.03
N ALA A 100 -22.85 11.34 14.03
CA ALA A 100 -24.09 11.44 13.29
C ALA A 100 -25.33 10.90 14.06
N GLY A 101 -25.15 10.39 15.27
CA GLY A 101 -26.23 9.92 16.15
C GLY A 101 -26.54 8.42 16.07
N LEU A 102 -25.71 7.61 15.39
CA LEU A 102 -25.86 6.17 15.41
C LEU A 102 -25.44 5.60 16.79
N SER A 103 -26.10 4.51 17.21
CA SER A 103 -25.65 3.80 18.40
C SER A 103 -24.26 3.21 18.22
N ALA A 104 -23.51 2.98 19.29
CA ALA A 104 -22.17 2.40 19.22
C ALA A 104 -22.13 1.06 18.46
N ALA A 105 -23.15 0.21 18.64
CA ALA A 105 -23.26 -1.05 17.92
C ALA A 105 -23.45 -0.85 16.42
N MET A 106 -24.37 0.05 16.02
CA MET A 106 -24.58 0.37 14.60
C MET A 106 -23.37 1.02 13.97
N ALA A 107 -22.70 1.93 14.68
CA ALA A 107 -21.51 2.63 14.19
C ALA A 107 -20.36 1.64 13.96
N LYS A 108 -20.15 0.69 14.88
CA LYS A 108 -19.14 -0.36 14.72
C LYS A 108 -19.43 -1.22 13.49
N THR A 109 -20.65 -1.78 13.39
CA THR A 109 -21.03 -2.59 12.23
C THR A 109 -20.94 -1.81 10.93
N GLY A 110 -21.42 -0.57 10.91
CA GLY A 110 -21.35 0.29 9.73
C GLY A 110 -19.91 0.61 9.29
N ALA A 111 -19.01 0.82 10.24
CA ALA A 111 -17.60 1.03 9.94
C ALA A 111 -16.95 -0.24 9.37
N GLU A 112 -17.27 -1.42 9.90
CA GLU A 112 -16.79 -2.71 9.39
C GLU A 112 -17.30 -2.97 7.96
N GLU A 113 -18.58 -2.73 7.69
CA GLU A 113 -19.16 -2.85 6.35
C GLU A 113 -18.56 -1.83 5.37
N ALA A 114 -18.35 -0.58 5.81
CA ALA A 114 -17.70 0.44 5.00
C ALA A 114 -16.23 0.07 4.67
N MET A 115 -15.51 -0.56 5.60
CA MET A 115 -14.16 -1.07 5.33
C MET A 115 -14.17 -2.28 4.39
N ALA A 116 -15.16 -3.16 4.47
CA ALA A 116 -15.33 -4.25 3.50
C ALA A 116 -15.61 -3.71 2.09
N ASN A 117 -16.48 -2.70 1.96
CA ASN A 117 -16.71 -2.00 0.70
C ASN A 117 -15.43 -1.33 0.17
N PHE A 118 -14.68 -0.64 1.04
CA PHE A 118 -13.39 -0.05 0.67
C PHE A 118 -12.41 -1.11 0.16
N ALA A 119 -12.25 -2.23 0.86
CA ALA A 119 -11.36 -3.32 0.47
C ALA A 119 -11.75 -3.94 -0.87
N HIS A 120 -13.05 -4.08 -1.15
CA HIS A 120 -13.55 -4.54 -2.45
C HIS A 120 -13.05 -3.62 -3.59
N TRP A 121 -13.33 -2.33 -3.52
CA TRP A 121 -12.92 -1.38 -4.56
C TRP A 121 -11.41 -1.24 -4.66
N ARG A 122 -10.72 -1.28 -3.52
CA ARG A 122 -9.26 -1.21 -3.41
C ARG A 122 -8.54 -2.40 -4.06
N SER A 123 -9.24 -3.51 -4.21
CA SER A 123 -8.70 -4.74 -4.80
C SER A 123 -8.93 -4.86 -6.32
N LEU A 124 -9.68 -3.94 -6.92
CA LEU A 124 -9.92 -3.92 -8.37
C LEU A 124 -8.75 -3.24 -9.09
N ILE A 125 -7.58 -3.84 -8.95
CA ILE A 125 -6.32 -3.39 -9.52
C ILE A 125 -6.07 -4.14 -10.83
N ASP A 126 -5.76 -3.40 -11.89
CA ASP A 126 -5.31 -3.94 -13.16
C ASP A 126 -3.76 -3.93 -13.14
N VAL A 127 -3.19 -5.12 -12.99
CA VAL A 127 -1.74 -5.28 -12.95
C VAL A 127 -1.22 -5.47 -14.38
N PRO A 128 -0.25 -4.65 -14.83
CA PRO A 128 0.33 -4.81 -16.17
C PRO A 128 0.95 -6.20 -16.36
N GLN A 129 0.77 -6.78 -17.55
CA GLN A 129 1.38 -8.09 -17.89
C GLN A 129 2.90 -8.08 -17.72
N GLU A 130 3.54 -6.96 -18.02
CA GLU A 130 4.99 -6.77 -17.83
C GLU A 130 5.41 -6.94 -16.37
N THR A 131 4.58 -6.50 -15.41
CA THR A 131 4.80 -6.71 -13.98
C THR A 131 4.77 -8.20 -13.64
N HIS A 132 3.76 -8.93 -14.13
CA HIS A 132 3.66 -10.38 -13.93
C HIS A 132 4.88 -11.11 -14.50
N ASP A 133 5.26 -10.78 -15.74
CA ASP A 133 6.40 -11.43 -16.42
C ASP A 133 7.71 -11.13 -15.68
N THR A 134 7.89 -9.91 -15.19
CA THR A 134 9.08 -9.50 -14.44
C THR A 134 9.16 -10.20 -13.09
N LEU A 135 8.07 -10.21 -12.32
CA LEU A 135 8.04 -10.87 -11.01
C LEU A 135 8.24 -12.38 -11.15
N ALA A 136 7.67 -13.02 -12.16
CA ALA A 136 7.90 -14.44 -12.44
C ALA A 136 9.39 -14.75 -12.67
N GLN A 137 10.06 -13.96 -13.51
CA GLN A 137 11.49 -14.14 -13.79
C GLN A 137 12.38 -13.89 -12.56
N LEU A 138 12.01 -12.90 -11.73
CA LEU A 138 12.75 -12.60 -10.51
C LEU A 138 12.55 -13.68 -9.45
N ALA A 139 11.33 -14.22 -9.31
CA ALA A 139 10.98 -15.27 -8.37
C ALA A 139 11.73 -16.61 -8.64
N GLU A 140 12.15 -16.86 -9.89
CA GLU A 140 13.01 -18.00 -10.23
C GLU A 140 14.42 -17.90 -9.60
N LYS A 141 14.88 -16.68 -9.29
CA LYS A 141 16.26 -16.42 -8.84
C LYS A 141 16.35 -16.03 -7.38
N TRP A 142 15.36 -15.34 -6.87
CA TRP A 142 15.35 -14.79 -5.51
C TRP A 142 13.99 -14.99 -4.82
N PRO A 143 13.96 -15.20 -3.51
CA PRO A 143 12.74 -15.02 -2.74
C PRO A 143 12.30 -13.54 -2.81
N LEU A 144 11.02 -13.33 -3.12
CA LEU A 144 10.40 -12.00 -3.18
C LEU A 144 9.49 -11.80 -1.97
N VAL A 145 9.46 -10.58 -1.43
CA VAL A 145 8.60 -10.17 -0.32
C VAL A 145 7.96 -8.83 -0.67
N ALA A 146 6.69 -8.65 -0.36
CA ALA A 146 6.05 -7.34 -0.46
C ALA A 146 6.12 -6.61 0.89
N ILE A 147 6.43 -5.30 0.88
CA ILE A 147 6.44 -4.42 2.06
C ILE A 147 5.69 -3.15 1.71
N THR A 148 4.49 -2.97 2.26
CA THR A 148 3.63 -1.83 1.90
C THR A 148 3.18 -1.02 3.12
N ASN A 149 3.12 0.30 2.94
CA ASN A 149 2.42 1.21 3.87
C ASN A 149 0.91 1.24 3.62
N GLY A 150 0.47 0.73 2.48
CA GLY A 150 -0.92 0.70 2.07
C GLY A 150 -1.67 -0.52 2.58
N ASN A 151 -2.92 -0.63 2.16
CA ASN A 151 -3.84 -1.70 2.52
C ASN A 151 -4.27 -2.55 1.32
N ALA A 152 -3.49 -2.55 0.23
CA ALA A 152 -3.70 -3.44 -0.89
C ALA A 152 -3.54 -4.91 -0.46
N GLN A 153 -4.36 -5.78 -1.04
CA GLN A 153 -4.38 -7.21 -0.77
C GLN A 153 -3.98 -7.96 -2.04
N PRO A 154 -2.68 -8.26 -2.25
CA PRO A 154 -2.16 -8.91 -3.47
C PRO A 154 -2.86 -10.22 -3.81
N GLU A 155 -3.46 -10.87 -2.82
CA GLU A 155 -4.26 -12.09 -2.97
C GLU A 155 -5.48 -11.89 -3.87
N LEU A 156 -6.01 -10.67 -3.94
CA LEU A 156 -7.24 -10.35 -4.66
C LEU A 156 -7.01 -9.87 -6.11
N PHE A 157 -5.76 -9.60 -6.50
CA PHE A 157 -5.42 -9.15 -7.85
C PHE A 157 -4.20 -9.89 -8.45
N GLY A 158 -3.95 -11.12 -7.99
CA GLY A 158 -3.07 -12.06 -8.67
C GLY A 158 -1.58 -11.85 -8.48
N LEU A 159 -1.13 -11.11 -7.46
CA LEU A 159 0.30 -10.92 -7.16
C LEU A 159 0.82 -11.75 -6.00
N SER A 160 -0.05 -12.33 -5.17
CA SER A 160 0.36 -13.07 -3.96
C SER A 160 1.33 -14.21 -4.24
N ASP A 161 1.14 -14.92 -5.35
CA ASP A 161 1.89 -16.15 -5.67
C ASP A 161 3.37 -15.90 -5.97
N TYR A 162 3.74 -14.66 -6.28
CA TYR A 162 5.14 -14.26 -6.47
C TYR A 162 5.88 -14.03 -5.15
N PHE A 163 5.15 -13.71 -4.08
CA PHE A 163 5.74 -13.34 -2.79
C PHE A 163 5.74 -14.47 -1.79
N ARG A 164 6.84 -14.65 -1.06
CA ARG A 164 6.92 -15.57 0.07
C ARG A 164 5.96 -15.18 1.19
N PHE A 165 5.83 -13.88 1.40
CA PHE A 165 4.88 -13.25 2.33
C PHE A 165 4.76 -11.76 2.02
N VAL A 166 3.75 -11.14 2.63
CA VAL A 166 3.46 -9.70 2.52
C VAL A 166 3.52 -9.10 3.92
N LEU A 167 4.25 -7.99 4.08
CA LEU A 167 4.29 -7.20 5.31
C LEU A 167 3.53 -5.90 5.11
N ARG A 168 2.69 -5.57 6.08
CA ARG A 168 1.85 -4.37 6.06
C ARG A 168 2.11 -3.51 7.28
N ALA A 169 2.21 -2.21 7.07
CA ALA A 169 2.29 -1.25 8.16
C ALA A 169 1.06 -1.37 9.08
N GLY A 170 1.28 -1.23 10.36
CA GLY A 170 0.34 -1.50 11.43
C GLY A 170 0.51 -2.93 11.97
N PRO A 171 -0.04 -3.96 11.34
CA PRO A 171 0.06 -5.34 11.83
C PRO A 171 1.48 -5.88 11.92
N ASP A 172 2.36 -5.55 10.99
CA ASP A 172 3.72 -6.10 10.89
C ASP A 172 4.82 -5.11 11.33
N GLY A 173 4.44 -3.94 11.81
CA GLY A 173 5.36 -2.92 12.29
C GLY A 173 4.98 -1.52 11.85
N ARG A 174 5.80 -0.53 12.19
CA ARG A 174 5.61 0.86 11.78
C ARG A 174 5.78 1.00 10.27
N SER A 175 5.08 1.99 9.71
CA SER A 175 5.17 2.31 8.26
C SER A 175 6.60 2.69 7.85
N LYS A 176 6.97 2.36 6.62
CA LYS A 176 8.20 2.88 5.98
C LYS A 176 8.22 4.42 6.08
N PRO A 177 9.34 5.08 6.39
CA PRO A 177 10.70 4.57 6.36
C PRO A 177 11.22 3.95 7.67
N PHE A 178 10.36 3.63 8.64
CA PHE A 178 10.82 2.89 9.82
C PHE A 178 11.31 1.50 9.42
N ALA A 179 12.34 1.02 10.12
CA ALA A 179 13.05 -0.20 9.77
C ALA A 179 12.32 -1.49 10.17
N ASP A 180 11.22 -1.41 10.90
CA ASP A 180 10.52 -2.55 11.51
C ASP A 180 10.24 -3.67 10.53
N MET A 181 9.54 -3.37 9.43
CA MET A 181 9.17 -4.38 8.43
C MET A 181 10.39 -4.92 7.64
N TYR A 182 11.42 -4.10 7.44
CA TYR A 182 12.66 -4.58 6.81
C TYR A 182 13.41 -5.57 7.68
N HIS A 183 13.51 -5.30 9.00
CA HIS A 183 14.08 -6.26 9.94
C HIS A 183 13.25 -7.54 10.03
N LEU A 184 11.94 -7.43 10.08
CA LEU A 184 11.04 -8.59 10.08
C LEU A 184 11.18 -9.42 8.79
N ALA A 185 11.35 -8.78 7.64
CA ALA A 185 11.62 -9.48 6.38
C ALA A 185 12.95 -10.24 6.44
N ALA A 186 14.01 -9.60 6.93
CA ALA A 186 15.33 -10.21 7.09
C ALA A 186 15.31 -11.41 8.03
N GLU A 187 14.61 -11.27 9.16
CA GLU A 187 14.41 -12.35 10.14
C GLU A 187 13.66 -13.55 9.52
N ARG A 188 12.51 -13.31 8.89
CA ARG A 188 11.70 -14.37 8.26
C ARG A 188 12.42 -15.06 7.09
N LEU A 189 13.28 -14.34 6.38
CA LEU A 189 14.09 -14.89 5.29
C LEU A 189 15.37 -15.57 5.80
N ALA A 190 15.74 -15.38 7.06
CA ALA A 190 17.02 -15.80 7.65
C ALA A 190 18.23 -15.25 6.85
N LEU A 191 18.16 -14.00 6.40
CA LEU A 191 19.19 -13.33 5.61
C LEU A 191 19.68 -12.05 6.32
N PRO A 192 20.97 -11.69 6.17
CA PRO A 192 21.44 -10.39 6.58
C PRO A 192 20.73 -9.28 5.81
N LEU A 193 20.35 -8.19 6.47
CA LEU A 193 19.63 -7.07 5.86
C LEU A 193 20.38 -6.51 4.64
N GLY A 194 21.71 -6.39 4.70
CA GLY A 194 22.54 -5.92 3.59
C GLY A 194 22.56 -6.81 2.34
N GLN A 195 21.91 -7.98 2.37
CA GLN A 195 21.73 -8.87 1.22
C GLN A 195 20.30 -8.79 0.64
N ILE A 196 19.48 -7.91 1.15
CA ILE A 196 18.10 -7.69 0.69
C ILE A 196 18.03 -6.35 -0.03
N LEU A 197 17.64 -6.35 -1.29
CA LEU A 197 17.44 -5.14 -2.07
C LEU A 197 15.95 -4.77 -2.05
N HIS A 198 15.64 -3.54 -1.65
CA HIS A 198 14.29 -3.00 -1.73
C HIS A 198 14.08 -2.24 -3.04
N VAL A 199 12.90 -2.41 -3.63
CA VAL A 199 12.43 -1.71 -4.84
C VAL A 199 11.14 -0.98 -4.49
N GLY A 200 11.10 0.32 -4.76
CA GLY A 200 9.96 1.19 -4.49
C GLY A 200 10.07 2.49 -5.28
N ASP A 201 8.99 3.26 -5.34
CA ASP A 201 8.87 4.49 -6.13
C ASP A 201 9.08 5.77 -5.31
N ASP A 202 8.86 5.72 -4.00
CA ASP A 202 8.91 6.90 -3.12
C ASP A 202 10.29 7.08 -2.48
N LEU A 203 10.94 8.23 -2.77
CA LEU A 203 12.26 8.54 -2.24
C LEU A 203 12.30 8.64 -0.71
N THR A 204 11.20 9.00 -0.07
CA THR A 204 11.15 9.20 1.39
C THR A 204 10.93 7.88 2.11
N THR A 205 10.00 7.07 1.63
CA THR A 205 9.60 5.83 2.30
C THR A 205 10.42 4.62 1.88
N ASP A 206 10.94 4.61 0.63
CA ASP A 206 11.60 3.43 0.07
C ASP A 206 13.12 3.58 -0.09
N VAL A 207 13.65 4.81 -0.03
CA VAL A 207 15.08 5.07 -0.29
C VAL A 207 15.79 5.77 0.86
N GLN A 208 15.19 6.83 1.42
CA GLN A 208 15.80 7.60 2.50
C GLN A 208 15.66 6.86 3.83
N ASN A 209 16.77 6.83 4.60
CA ASN A 209 16.83 6.25 5.93
C ASN A 209 16.58 4.73 6.00
N LEU A 210 16.73 4.01 4.90
CA LEU A 210 16.77 2.54 4.98
C LEU A 210 18.00 2.09 5.77
N PRO A 211 17.87 1.06 6.64
CA PRO A 211 18.95 0.56 7.48
C PRO A 211 20.11 -0.07 6.70
#